data_aa35916b3d813cea89ac416309d3fde0
#
_entry.id   aa35916b3d813cea89ac416309d3fde0
#
_cell.length_a   1.000
_cell.length_b   1.000
_cell.length_c   1.000
_cell.angle_alpha   90.00
_cell.angle_beta   90.00
_cell.angle_gamma   90.00
#
_symmetry.space_group_name_H-M   'P 1'
#
loop_
_entity.id
_entity.type
_entity.pdbx_description
1 polymer ?
#
loop_
_entity_poly.entity_id
_entity_poly.type
_entity_poly.pdbx_seq_one_letter_code
_entity_poly.pdbx_strand_id
1 'polypeptide(L)'
;SQSVYRGIAGMGIPLKNLNALPFERSFFAGGANDMRAWQARGLGPGSLADTATFGIDQVGEIKIELNLEYRFKIIKQLEGALFADIGNIWLLTYDPQRPGAEFNANRFITELAIGPGAGVRFNFGFFVLRFDGGLQLRDPSLPEGERWLFDPKIKTNQYRSTANITRIANDLPTMENWSPQVTFNLGIGYPF
;
A
#
# COMPACT_ATOMS: atom_id res chain seq x y z
N SER A 1 2.90 -24.73 -12.85
CA SER A 1 3.24 -23.40 -12.31
C SER A 1 2.99 -22.34 -13.37
N GLN A 2 2.64 -21.14 -12.95
CA GLN A 2 2.34 -20.01 -13.81
C GLN A 2 2.84 -18.72 -13.17
N SER A 3 3.49 -17.86 -13.95
CA SER A 3 3.83 -16.50 -13.55
C SER A 3 2.83 -15.53 -14.18
N VAL A 4 2.31 -14.60 -13.39
CA VAL A 4 1.34 -13.59 -13.83
C VAL A 4 1.86 -12.22 -13.42
N TYR A 5 1.70 -11.24 -14.31
CA TYR A 5 2.14 -9.87 -14.11
C TYR A 5 0.99 -8.92 -14.46
N ARG A 6 0.85 -7.86 -13.69
CA ARG A 6 -0.04 -6.75 -14.00
C ARG A 6 0.70 -5.44 -13.75
N GLY A 7 0.66 -4.51 -14.69
CA GLY A 7 1.14 -3.15 -14.54
C GLY A 7 0.00 -2.17 -14.75
N ILE A 8 -0.14 -1.18 -13.88
CA ILE A 8 -1.11 -0.09 -13.99
C ILE A 8 -0.34 1.22 -13.87
N ALA A 9 -0.57 2.11 -14.82
CA ALA A 9 -0.16 3.50 -14.74
C ALA A 9 -1.35 4.37 -15.16
N GLY A 10 -1.75 5.28 -14.31
CA GLY A 10 -2.90 6.15 -14.54
C GLY A 10 -2.64 7.57 -14.06
N MET A 11 -3.17 8.54 -14.80
CA MET A 11 -3.15 9.95 -14.43
C MET A 11 -4.52 10.56 -14.74
N GLY A 12 -5.10 11.20 -13.75
CA GLY A 12 -6.32 11.99 -13.88
C GLY A 12 -6.01 13.48 -13.79
N ILE A 13 -6.38 14.24 -14.81
CA ILE A 13 -6.12 15.67 -14.87
C ILE A 13 -7.45 16.41 -14.67
N PRO A 14 -7.59 17.22 -13.60
CA PRO A 14 -8.77 18.06 -13.42
C PRO A 14 -8.81 19.12 -14.53
N LEU A 15 -9.99 19.30 -15.12
CA LEU A 15 -10.17 20.25 -16.22
C LEU A 15 -11.08 21.42 -15.78
N LYS A 16 -10.89 22.55 -16.42
CA LYS A 16 -11.67 23.79 -16.21
C LYS A 16 -11.49 24.35 -14.78
N ASN A 17 -12.57 24.52 -14.04
CA ASN A 17 -12.58 25.16 -12.72
C ASN A 17 -12.37 24.17 -11.55
N LEU A 18 -11.94 22.95 -11.82
CA LEU A 18 -11.67 21.95 -10.79
C LEU A 18 -10.19 22.01 -10.38
N ASN A 19 -9.93 22.20 -9.10
CA ASN A 19 -8.57 22.18 -8.53
C ASN A 19 -8.10 20.75 -8.19
N ALA A 20 -9.02 19.80 -8.04
CA ALA A 20 -8.77 18.40 -7.77
C ALA A 20 -9.82 17.53 -8.47
N LEU A 21 -9.53 16.25 -8.67
CA LEU A 21 -10.50 15.30 -9.19
C LEU A 21 -11.61 15.05 -8.15
N PRO A 22 -12.87 14.85 -8.61
CA PRO A 22 -13.91 14.32 -7.74
C PRO A 22 -13.48 12.96 -7.15
N PHE A 23 -13.90 12.69 -5.93
CA PHE A 23 -13.54 11.46 -5.20
C PHE A 23 -13.80 10.18 -6.01
N GLU A 24 -14.92 10.11 -6.75
CA GLU A 24 -15.28 8.95 -7.58
C GLU A 24 -14.37 8.75 -8.80
N ARG A 25 -13.55 9.74 -9.13
CA ARG A 25 -12.61 9.72 -10.26
C ARG A 25 -11.15 9.62 -9.80
N SER A 26 -10.92 9.72 -8.52
CA SER A 26 -9.59 9.61 -7.92
C SER A 26 -9.14 8.14 -7.84
N PHE A 27 -7.84 7.94 -7.87
CA PHE A 27 -7.24 6.62 -7.65
C PHE A 27 -7.11 6.35 -6.16
N PHE A 28 -7.21 5.06 -5.83
CA PHE A 28 -6.96 4.50 -4.51
C PHE A 28 -5.90 3.42 -4.62
N ALA A 29 -5.22 3.12 -3.51
CA ALA A 29 -4.31 1.98 -3.42
C ALA A 29 -4.52 1.20 -2.11
N GLY A 30 -4.33 -0.11 -2.20
CA GLY A 30 -4.56 -1.08 -1.13
C GLY A 30 -5.80 -1.94 -1.34
N GLY A 31 -5.76 -3.14 -0.75
CA GLY A 31 -6.84 -4.11 -0.80
C GLY A 31 -6.53 -5.36 -1.61
N ALA A 32 -7.45 -6.30 -1.56
CA ALA A 32 -7.28 -7.66 -2.06
C ALA A 32 -6.93 -7.80 -3.55
N ASN A 33 -7.28 -6.82 -4.39
CA ASN A 33 -7.04 -6.84 -5.84
C ASN A 33 -6.03 -5.79 -6.29
N ASP A 34 -5.30 -5.21 -5.37
CA ASP A 34 -4.41 -4.07 -5.53
C ASP A 34 -3.12 -4.34 -4.75
N MET A 35 -2.69 -3.46 -3.88
CA MET A 35 -1.57 -3.60 -2.95
C MET A 35 -2.00 -4.42 -1.73
N ARG A 36 -1.86 -5.74 -1.80
CA ARG A 36 -2.45 -6.70 -0.82
C ARG A 36 -1.89 -6.60 0.59
N ALA A 37 -0.74 -5.99 0.77
CA ALA A 37 -0.16 -5.75 2.08
C ALA A 37 -0.80 -4.55 2.84
N TRP A 38 -1.64 -3.76 2.18
CA TRP A 38 -2.39 -2.66 2.76
C TRP A 38 -3.89 -2.93 2.73
N GLN A 39 -4.59 -2.41 3.72
CA GLN A 39 -6.06 -2.41 3.72
C GLN A 39 -6.60 -1.64 2.52
N ALA A 40 -7.83 -1.88 2.16
CA ALA A 40 -8.48 -1.17 1.07
C ALA A 40 -8.40 0.35 1.29
N ARG A 41 -7.87 1.08 0.30
CA ARG A 41 -7.64 2.53 0.35
C ARG A 41 -6.68 2.97 1.46
N GLY A 42 -5.82 2.07 1.95
CA GLY A 42 -4.92 2.32 3.07
C GLY A 42 -3.49 2.70 2.68
N LEU A 43 -3.19 2.94 1.40
CA LEU A 43 -1.85 3.29 0.93
C LEU A 43 -1.84 4.64 0.22
N GLY A 44 -0.85 5.48 0.56
CA GLY A 44 -0.59 6.76 -0.08
C GLY A 44 -1.42 7.90 0.51
N PRO A 45 -1.49 9.07 -0.14
CA PRO A 45 -0.69 9.43 -1.32
C PRO A 45 0.76 9.78 -0.98
N GLY A 46 1.68 9.40 -1.87
CA GLY A 46 3.11 9.68 -1.78
C GLY A 46 3.76 9.19 -0.50
N SER A 47 4.47 10.06 0.17
CA SER A 47 5.09 9.84 1.48
C SER A 47 4.34 10.53 2.63
N LEU A 48 3.05 10.82 2.44
CA LEU A 48 2.22 11.40 3.48
C LEU A 48 2.23 10.48 4.71
N ALA A 49 2.73 10.99 5.83
CA ALA A 49 2.66 10.27 7.10
C ALA A 49 1.19 10.14 7.51
N ASP A 50 0.74 8.92 7.79
CA ASP A 50 -0.61 8.67 8.29
C ASP A 50 -0.74 9.25 9.71
N THR A 51 -1.05 10.54 9.76
CA THR A 51 -1.35 11.24 10.99
C THR A 51 -2.86 11.29 11.20
N ALA A 52 -3.44 10.12 11.49
CA ALA A 52 -4.79 10.02 12.10
C ALA A 52 -5.96 10.65 11.31
N THR A 53 -5.85 10.85 10.04
CA THR A 53 -7.03 11.21 9.24
C THR A 53 -7.64 9.92 8.70
N PHE A 54 -8.69 9.47 9.34
CA PHE A 54 -9.50 8.33 8.98
C PHE A 54 -9.69 8.21 7.45
N GLY A 55 -8.99 7.30 6.79
CA GLY A 55 -9.28 6.60 5.53
C GLY A 55 -9.97 7.31 4.36
N ILE A 56 -10.50 8.50 4.56
CA ILE A 56 -11.33 9.21 3.58
C ILE A 56 -10.46 9.98 2.57
N ASP A 57 -9.24 10.36 2.95
CA ASP A 57 -8.39 11.25 2.14
C ASP A 57 -7.22 10.54 1.43
N GLN A 58 -7.15 9.21 1.46
CA GLN A 58 -6.11 8.45 0.76
C GLN A 58 -6.49 8.27 -0.72
N VAL A 59 -6.50 9.40 -1.42
CA VAL A 59 -6.82 9.51 -2.84
C VAL A 59 -5.66 10.17 -3.58
N GLY A 60 -5.50 9.86 -4.86
CA GLY A 60 -4.50 10.48 -5.73
C GLY A 60 -5.02 10.67 -7.14
N GLU A 61 -4.41 11.57 -7.88
CA GLU A 61 -4.63 11.77 -9.31
C GLU A 61 -3.64 10.97 -10.18
N ILE A 62 -2.56 10.46 -9.58
CA ILE A 62 -1.59 9.60 -10.26
C ILE A 62 -1.54 8.27 -9.53
N LYS A 63 -1.50 7.15 -10.29
CA LYS A 63 -1.31 5.80 -9.75
C LYS A 63 -0.26 5.08 -10.58
N ILE A 64 0.68 4.42 -9.89
CA ILE A 64 1.62 3.46 -10.47
C ILE A 64 1.55 2.19 -9.63
N GLU A 65 1.33 1.05 -10.28
CA GLU A 65 1.22 -0.24 -9.62
C GLU A 65 1.79 -1.35 -10.49
N LEU A 66 2.54 -2.25 -9.88
CA LEU A 66 3.06 -3.48 -10.47
C LEU A 66 2.77 -4.63 -9.51
N ASN A 67 2.10 -5.66 -10.01
CA ASN A 67 1.82 -6.89 -9.27
C ASN A 67 2.48 -8.06 -9.97
N LEU A 68 3.22 -8.83 -9.22
CA LEU A 68 3.89 -10.05 -9.64
C LEU A 68 3.32 -11.21 -8.84
N GLU A 69 2.92 -12.29 -9.50
CA GLU A 69 2.40 -13.48 -8.80
C GLU A 69 2.91 -14.76 -9.46
N TYR A 70 3.49 -15.64 -8.66
CA TYR A 70 3.88 -16.99 -9.04
C TYR A 70 2.93 -17.99 -8.41
N ARG A 71 2.16 -18.73 -9.26
CA ARG A 71 1.18 -19.74 -8.86
C ARG A 71 1.74 -21.13 -9.09
N PHE A 72 1.54 -22.02 -8.13
CA PHE A 72 1.95 -23.41 -8.22
C PHE A 72 0.89 -24.34 -7.64
N LYS A 73 0.69 -25.49 -8.30
CA LYS A 73 -0.27 -26.48 -7.83
C LYS A 73 0.30 -27.25 -6.64
N ILE A 74 -0.51 -27.37 -5.59
CA ILE A 74 -0.24 -28.21 -4.43
C ILE A 74 -0.97 -29.54 -4.63
N ILE A 75 -2.29 -29.50 -4.88
CA ILE A 75 -3.13 -30.62 -5.27
C ILE A 75 -4.12 -30.14 -6.36
N LYS A 76 -4.98 -31.05 -6.85
CA LYS A 76 -5.86 -30.77 -8.00
C LYS A 76 -6.75 -29.53 -7.82
N GLN A 77 -7.24 -29.26 -6.60
CA GLN A 77 -8.13 -28.14 -6.30
C GLN A 77 -7.45 -27.02 -5.49
N LEU A 78 -6.20 -27.21 -5.07
CA LEU A 78 -5.49 -26.25 -4.22
C LEU A 78 -4.22 -25.76 -4.93
N GLU A 79 -4.13 -24.45 -5.08
CA GLU A 79 -2.93 -23.77 -5.60
C GLU A 79 -2.32 -22.88 -4.52
N GLY A 80 -1.01 -22.87 -4.43
CA GLY A 80 -0.26 -21.88 -3.68
C GLY A 80 0.10 -20.72 -4.57
N ALA A 81 0.28 -19.55 -3.99
CA ALA A 81 0.84 -18.38 -4.68
C ALA A 81 1.82 -17.64 -3.80
N LEU A 82 2.88 -17.16 -4.43
CA LEU A 82 3.78 -16.15 -3.88
C LEU A 82 3.61 -14.89 -4.71
N PHE A 83 3.59 -13.73 -4.06
CA PHE A 83 3.40 -12.49 -4.78
C PHE A 83 4.26 -11.34 -4.23
N ALA A 84 4.42 -10.31 -5.05
CA ALA A 84 4.98 -9.04 -4.67
C ALA A 84 4.20 -7.92 -5.37
N ASP A 85 3.65 -7.02 -4.58
CA ASP A 85 2.94 -5.83 -5.04
C ASP A 85 3.82 -4.61 -4.79
N ILE A 86 3.98 -3.76 -5.81
CA ILE A 86 4.81 -2.55 -5.77
C ILE A 86 3.98 -1.41 -6.34
N GLY A 87 3.86 -0.31 -5.63
CA GLY A 87 3.10 0.82 -6.16
C GLY A 87 2.85 1.93 -5.15
N ASN A 88 2.21 2.96 -5.61
CA ASN A 88 1.68 4.06 -4.80
C ASN A 88 0.71 4.92 -5.62
N ILE A 89 0.07 5.85 -4.95
CA ILE A 89 -0.71 6.94 -5.55
C ILE A 89 -0.09 8.29 -5.15
N TRP A 90 -0.35 9.34 -5.91
CA TRP A 90 0.12 10.69 -5.62
C TRP A 90 -0.91 11.74 -6.04
N LEU A 91 -0.84 12.89 -5.41
CA LEU A 91 -1.51 14.10 -5.89
C LEU A 91 -0.74 14.68 -7.09
N LEU A 92 -1.45 15.30 -8.01
CA LEU A 92 -0.85 16.00 -9.16
C LEU A 92 -0.23 17.34 -8.73
N THR A 93 -0.83 17.99 -7.74
CA THR A 93 -0.44 19.32 -7.25
C THR A 93 -0.08 19.28 -5.77
N TYR A 94 0.79 20.19 -5.35
CA TYR A 94 1.15 20.34 -3.94
C TYR A 94 -0.06 20.80 -3.12
N ASP A 95 -0.27 20.13 -1.99
CA ASP A 95 -1.27 20.48 -1.00
C ASP A 95 -0.58 20.77 0.35
N PRO A 96 -0.66 22.02 0.87
CA PRO A 96 -0.04 22.36 2.14
C PRO A 96 -0.54 21.57 3.35
N GLN A 97 -1.76 21.00 3.26
CA GLN A 97 -2.36 20.17 4.32
C GLN A 97 -1.89 18.72 4.23
N ARG A 98 -1.31 18.30 3.09
CA ARG A 98 -0.84 16.94 2.81
C ARG A 98 0.60 16.94 2.29
N PRO A 99 1.57 17.37 3.11
CA PRO A 99 2.97 17.46 2.68
C PRO A 99 3.52 16.08 2.32
N GLY A 100 4.20 15.97 1.17
CA GLY A 100 4.74 14.72 0.65
C GLY A 100 3.75 13.86 -0.15
N ALA A 101 2.51 14.33 -0.32
CA ALA A 101 1.50 13.64 -1.11
C ALA A 101 1.65 13.86 -2.62
N GLU A 102 2.30 14.96 -3.04
CA GLU A 102 2.47 15.33 -4.44
C GLU A 102 3.49 14.45 -5.17
N PHE A 103 3.25 14.18 -6.46
CA PHE A 103 4.18 13.46 -7.32
C PHE A 103 5.45 14.29 -7.57
N ASN A 104 6.60 13.66 -7.34
CA ASN A 104 7.89 14.24 -7.67
C ASN A 104 8.76 13.20 -8.41
N ALA A 105 9.16 13.53 -9.64
CA ALA A 105 9.94 12.64 -10.48
C ALA A 105 11.29 12.21 -9.87
N ASN A 106 11.85 13.00 -8.96
CA ASN A 106 13.10 12.67 -8.27
C ASN A 106 12.90 11.77 -7.04
N ARG A 107 11.67 11.70 -6.50
CA ARG A 107 11.35 10.96 -5.28
C ARG A 107 10.46 9.74 -5.49
N PHE A 108 9.68 9.68 -6.58
CA PHE A 108 8.62 8.68 -6.72
C PHE A 108 9.08 7.23 -6.52
N ILE A 109 10.33 6.90 -6.94
CA ILE A 109 10.91 5.55 -6.72
C ILE A 109 11.11 5.29 -5.22
N THR A 110 11.53 6.31 -4.46
CA THR A 110 11.72 6.21 -3.02
C THR A 110 10.41 6.25 -2.25
N GLU A 111 9.31 6.53 -2.90
CA GLU A 111 7.95 6.57 -2.37
C GLU A 111 7.11 5.35 -2.79
N LEU A 112 7.68 4.41 -3.56
CA LEU A 112 6.98 3.16 -3.87
C LEU A 112 6.87 2.28 -2.62
N ALA A 113 5.67 1.83 -2.32
CA ALA A 113 5.40 0.78 -1.35
C ALA A 113 5.76 -0.59 -1.93
N ILE A 114 6.22 -1.52 -1.09
CA ILE A 114 6.56 -2.89 -1.49
C ILE A 114 5.92 -3.86 -0.48
N GLY A 115 5.05 -4.73 -1.00
CA GLY A 115 4.29 -5.70 -0.22
C GLY A 115 4.41 -7.12 -0.78
N PRO A 116 5.42 -7.91 -0.37
CA PRO A 116 5.44 -9.33 -0.67
C PRO A 116 4.40 -10.07 0.16
N GLY A 117 4.02 -11.27 -0.31
CA GLY A 117 3.10 -12.12 0.41
C GLY A 117 2.96 -13.50 -0.17
N ALA A 118 2.13 -14.28 0.49
CA ALA A 118 1.77 -15.62 0.07
C ALA A 118 0.26 -15.85 0.24
N GLY A 119 -0.27 -16.79 -0.51
CA GLY A 119 -1.67 -17.12 -0.39
C GLY A 119 -2.01 -18.49 -0.93
N VAL A 120 -3.24 -18.90 -0.69
CA VAL A 120 -3.81 -20.15 -1.19
C VAL A 120 -5.07 -19.87 -2.00
N ARG A 121 -5.30 -20.69 -3.01
CA ARG A 121 -6.44 -20.62 -3.93
C ARG A 121 -7.14 -21.98 -3.95
N PHE A 122 -8.41 -21.98 -3.62
CA PHE A 122 -9.28 -23.16 -3.71
C PHE A 122 -10.13 -23.06 -4.97
N ASN A 123 -9.85 -23.91 -5.94
CA ASN A 123 -10.58 -23.95 -7.21
C ASN A 123 -11.73 -24.96 -7.15
N PHE A 124 -12.96 -24.44 -7.13
CA PHE A 124 -14.20 -25.23 -7.12
C PHE A 124 -14.76 -25.49 -8.53
N GLY A 125 -14.04 -25.06 -9.57
CA GLY A 125 -14.45 -25.22 -10.97
C GLY A 125 -15.28 -24.05 -11.50
N PHE A 126 -16.26 -23.57 -10.75
CA PHE A 126 -17.11 -22.44 -11.12
C PHE A 126 -16.73 -21.14 -10.40
N PHE A 127 -15.95 -21.21 -9.32
CA PHE A 127 -15.31 -20.05 -8.68
C PHE A 127 -13.99 -20.46 -8.01
N VAL A 128 -13.17 -19.48 -7.73
CA VAL A 128 -11.92 -19.62 -6.97
C VAL A 128 -12.05 -18.81 -5.69
N LEU A 129 -11.87 -19.45 -4.55
CA LEU A 129 -11.75 -18.79 -3.26
C LEU A 129 -10.28 -18.62 -2.93
N ARG A 130 -9.86 -17.42 -2.55
CA ARG A 130 -8.47 -17.16 -2.20
C ARG A 130 -8.33 -16.51 -0.84
N PHE A 131 -7.24 -16.86 -0.18
CA PHE A 131 -6.76 -16.26 1.05
C PHE A 131 -5.33 -15.78 0.82
N ASP A 132 -5.10 -14.50 0.99
CA ASP A 132 -3.79 -13.88 0.81
C ASP A 132 -3.33 -13.23 2.12
N GLY A 133 -2.06 -13.44 2.48
CA GLY A 133 -1.37 -12.72 3.54
C GLY A 133 -0.26 -11.85 2.94
N GLY A 134 -0.37 -10.54 3.06
CA GLY A 134 0.60 -9.56 2.58
C GLY A 134 1.37 -8.90 3.73
N LEU A 135 2.68 -8.73 3.57
CA LEU A 135 3.57 -8.10 4.53
C LEU A 135 4.00 -6.72 4.01
N GLN A 136 3.84 -5.67 4.78
CA GLN A 136 4.38 -4.35 4.45
C GLN A 136 5.90 -4.37 4.62
N LEU A 137 6.62 -4.66 3.53
CA LEU A 137 8.09 -4.72 3.53
C LEU A 137 8.71 -3.33 3.47
N ARG A 138 8.10 -2.42 2.72
CA ARG A 138 8.51 -1.03 2.60
C ARG A 138 7.29 -0.12 2.63
N ASP A 139 7.25 0.75 3.63
CA ASP A 139 6.16 1.70 3.84
C ASP A 139 6.64 3.12 3.56
N PRO A 140 6.14 3.79 2.51
CA PRO A 140 6.52 5.17 2.17
C PRO A 140 6.02 6.21 3.15
N SER A 141 5.02 5.94 3.98
CA SER A 141 4.49 6.85 5.00
C SER A 141 5.49 7.10 6.14
N LEU A 142 6.49 6.22 6.28
CA LEU A 142 7.55 6.36 7.26
C LEU A 142 8.63 7.36 6.77
N PRO A 143 9.38 7.99 7.70
CA PRO A 143 10.46 8.90 7.35
C PRO A 143 11.52 8.27 6.46
N GLU A 144 12.20 9.10 5.67
CA GLU A 144 13.33 8.64 4.86
C GLU A 144 14.41 7.97 5.73
N GLY A 145 14.89 6.80 5.27
CA GLY A 145 15.85 5.96 5.99
C GLY A 145 15.23 5.00 6.99
N GLU A 146 13.89 4.97 7.14
CA GLU A 146 13.17 4.09 8.08
C GLU A 146 12.04 3.31 7.41
N ARG A 147 11.89 3.45 6.09
CA ARG A 147 10.80 2.89 5.30
C ARG A 147 10.85 1.37 5.15
N TRP A 148 11.97 0.74 5.49
CA TRP A 148 12.14 -0.70 5.35
C TRP A 148 11.87 -1.45 6.65
N LEU A 149 11.11 -2.53 6.58
CA LEU A 149 10.80 -3.42 7.71
C LEU A 149 12.03 -3.86 8.51
N PHE A 150 13.17 -4.03 7.84
CA PHE A 150 14.41 -4.52 8.44
C PHE A 150 15.40 -3.40 8.79
N ASP A 151 15.00 -2.14 8.70
CA ASP A 151 15.92 -1.05 9.04
C ASP A 151 16.29 -1.13 10.53
N PRO A 152 17.60 -1.18 10.86
CA PRO A 152 18.06 -1.28 12.25
C PRO A 152 17.69 -0.02 13.08
N LYS A 153 17.44 1.12 12.45
CA LYS A 153 17.02 2.35 13.12
C LYS A 153 15.62 2.24 13.74
N ILE A 154 14.74 1.46 13.15
CA ILE A 154 13.41 1.16 13.69
C ILE A 154 13.50 0.41 15.03
N LYS A 155 14.60 -0.30 15.27
CA LYS A 155 14.83 -1.07 16.49
C LYS A 155 15.38 -0.24 17.66
N THR A 156 15.82 0.98 17.42
CA THR A 156 16.39 1.82 18.49
C THR A 156 15.29 2.56 19.25
N ASN A 157 15.28 2.36 20.59
CA ASN A 157 14.33 3.02 21.51
C ASN A 157 14.31 4.55 21.42
N GLN A 158 15.34 5.17 20.86
CA GLN A 158 15.49 6.61 20.76
C GLN A 158 14.52 7.23 19.73
N TYR A 159 14.29 6.54 18.60
CA TYR A 159 13.33 6.99 17.59
C TYR A 159 11.88 6.84 18.10
N ARG A 160 11.57 5.72 18.73
CA ARG A 160 10.29 5.51 19.42
C ARG A 160 9.98 6.61 20.43
N SER A 161 11.00 7.08 21.16
CA SER A 161 10.86 8.17 22.12
C SER A 161 10.43 9.48 21.45
N THR A 162 11.08 9.88 20.35
CA THR A 162 10.78 11.15 19.67
C THR A 162 9.42 11.09 18.96
N ALA A 163 9.12 10.00 18.25
CA ALA A 163 7.83 9.81 17.62
C ALA A 163 6.69 9.72 18.66
N ASN A 164 6.91 9.06 19.78
CA ASN A 164 5.94 8.98 20.85
C ASN A 164 5.73 10.33 21.56
N ILE A 165 6.76 11.15 21.73
CA ILE A 165 6.61 12.51 22.29
C ILE A 165 5.70 13.34 21.39
N THR A 166 5.90 13.29 20.06
CA THR A 166 5.03 14.00 19.11
C THR A 166 3.59 13.45 19.13
N ARG A 167 3.41 12.14 19.27
CA ARG A 167 2.08 11.51 19.36
C ARG A 167 1.37 11.85 20.68
N ILE A 168 2.07 11.82 21.79
CA ILE A 168 1.53 12.24 23.11
C ILE A 168 1.12 13.70 23.08
N ALA A 169 1.93 14.58 22.46
CA ALA A 169 1.61 15.99 22.30
C ALA A 169 0.35 16.26 21.46
N ASN A 170 -0.05 15.30 20.62
CA ASN A 170 -1.22 15.37 19.74
C ASN A 170 -2.36 14.40 20.17
N ASP A 171 -2.32 13.88 21.39
CA ASP A 171 -3.32 12.91 21.92
C ASP A 171 -3.49 11.64 21.09
N LEU A 172 -2.44 11.21 20.38
CA LEU A 172 -2.44 10.01 19.55
C LEU A 172 -1.92 8.79 20.33
N PRO A 173 -2.40 7.56 20.03
CA PRO A 173 -1.90 6.35 20.68
C PRO A 173 -0.41 6.15 20.43
N THR A 174 0.33 5.80 21.48
CA THR A 174 1.78 5.59 21.43
C THR A 174 2.14 4.32 20.64
N MET A 175 3.25 4.36 19.90
CA MET A 175 3.77 3.19 19.16
C MET A 175 4.55 2.26 20.12
N GLU A 176 3.87 1.54 21.00
CA GLU A 176 4.54 0.67 21.98
C GLU A 176 5.10 -0.62 21.39
N ASN A 177 4.50 -1.12 20.31
CA ASN A 177 4.94 -2.37 19.68
C ASN A 177 4.93 -2.20 18.15
N TRP A 178 6.09 -1.92 17.57
CA TRP A 178 6.24 -2.07 16.15
C TRP A 178 6.29 -3.58 15.84
N SER A 179 5.24 -4.10 15.29
CA SER A 179 5.19 -5.42 14.65
C SER A 179 5.05 -5.24 13.13
N PRO A 180 5.64 -6.13 12.33
CA PRO A 180 5.39 -6.12 10.90
C PRO A 180 3.89 -6.11 10.64
N GLN A 181 3.42 -5.14 9.88
CA GLN A 181 2.02 -5.06 9.49
C GLN A 181 1.73 -6.18 8.49
N VAL A 182 0.94 -7.15 8.90
CA VAL A 182 0.46 -8.24 8.02
C VAL A 182 -1.03 -8.03 7.79
N THR A 183 -1.40 -7.94 6.53
CA THR A 183 -2.80 -7.80 6.11
C THR A 183 -3.28 -9.12 5.52
N PHE A 184 -4.42 -9.60 6.00
CA PHE A 184 -5.08 -10.79 5.46
C PHE A 184 -6.25 -10.37 4.58
N ASN A 185 -6.34 -10.96 3.40
CA ASN A 185 -7.39 -10.71 2.44
C ASN A 185 -8.11 -12.01 2.06
N LEU A 186 -9.44 -11.91 2.00
CA LEU A 186 -10.30 -12.91 1.40
C LEU A 186 -10.79 -12.37 0.05
N GLY A 187 -10.71 -13.18 -0.99
CA GLY A 187 -11.17 -12.80 -2.32
C GLY A 187 -11.86 -13.95 -3.06
N ILE A 188 -12.70 -13.58 -4.02
CA ILE A 188 -13.32 -14.51 -4.97
C ILE A 188 -12.75 -14.21 -6.36
N GLY A 189 -12.30 -15.24 -7.06
CA GLY A 189 -11.59 -15.13 -8.33
C GLY A 189 -10.08 -14.89 -8.15
N TYR A 190 -9.39 -14.76 -9.29
CA TYR A 190 -7.97 -14.36 -9.29
C TYR A 190 -7.87 -12.84 -9.11
N PRO A 191 -6.78 -12.32 -8.53
CA PRO A 191 -6.64 -10.90 -8.29
C PRO A 191 -6.50 -10.08 -9.59
N PHE A 192 -6.01 -10.70 -10.64
CA PHE A 192 -5.81 -10.16 -11.98
C PHE A 192 -5.52 -11.29 -12.99
#